data_0ff67bb75bf2fc3b1b132fba7877e25f
#
_entry.id   0ff67bb75bf2fc3b1b132fba7877e25f
#
_cell.length_a   1.000
_cell.length_b   1.000
_cell.length_c   1.000
_cell.angle_alpha   90.00
_cell.angle_beta   90.00
_cell.angle_gamma   90.00
#
_symmetry.space_group_name_H-M   'P 1'
#
loop_
_entity.id
_entity.type
_entity.pdbx_description
1 polymer ?
#
loop_
_entity_poly.entity_id
_entity_poly.type
_entity_poly.pdbx_seq_one_letter_code
_entity_poly.pdbx_strand_id
1 'polypeptide(L)'
;MSVPSTEPLFAGDPEGDGGGLPGPYPVGRYAARLREQLRSFTRVQLTGEIANLRPPTRARAYFELRDADGALPCAMWRNDWERLGTLADSLADGMEVVIAGGCDYYALSLIHI
;
A
#
# COMPACT_ATOMS: atom_id res chain seq x y z
N MET A 1 -5.88 -12.32 -11.83
CA MET A 1 -5.29 -10.98 -11.90
C MET A 1 -3.89 -11.08 -12.46
N SER A 2 -3.58 -10.27 -13.45
CA SER A 2 -2.24 -10.31 -14.03
C SER A 2 -1.27 -9.49 -13.21
N VAL A 3 -0.05 -10.00 -13.12
CA VAL A 3 1.04 -9.30 -12.46
C VAL A 3 1.60 -8.26 -13.42
N PRO A 4 2.03 -7.09 -12.94
CA PRO A 4 2.70 -6.13 -13.80
C PRO A 4 3.91 -6.76 -14.49
N SER A 5 4.21 -6.28 -15.65
CA SER A 5 5.31 -6.80 -16.43
C SER A 5 6.64 -6.61 -15.72
N THR A 6 7.62 -7.43 -16.08
CA THR A 6 8.97 -7.34 -15.53
C THR A 6 9.85 -6.36 -16.30
N GLU A 7 9.25 -5.46 -17.07
CA GLU A 7 10.00 -4.45 -17.80
C GLU A 7 10.84 -3.57 -16.87
N PRO A 8 11.95 -3.04 -17.38
CA PRO A 8 12.76 -2.12 -16.58
C PRO A 8 11.94 -0.95 -16.06
N LEU A 9 12.22 -0.50 -14.86
CA LEU A 9 11.52 0.61 -14.23
C LEU A 9 11.60 1.88 -15.06
N PHE A 10 12.70 2.10 -15.72
CA PHE A 10 12.94 3.28 -16.55
C PHE A 10 13.39 2.82 -17.92
N ALA A 11 12.42 2.68 -18.81
CA ALA A 11 12.70 2.25 -20.17
C ALA A 11 13.71 3.19 -20.82
N GLY A 12 14.73 2.63 -21.45
CA GLY A 12 15.75 3.39 -22.13
C GLY A 12 16.86 3.93 -21.22
N ASP A 13 16.77 3.71 -19.92
CA ASP A 13 17.83 4.14 -19.02
C ASP A 13 19.08 3.24 -19.21
N PRO A 14 20.27 3.84 -19.17
CA PRO A 14 21.48 3.03 -19.25
C PRO A 14 21.65 2.19 -18.00
N GLU A 15 22.38 1.11 -18.15
CA GLU A 15 22.75 0.31 -16.99
C GLU A 15 23.69 1.10 -16.10
N GLY A 16 23.53 0.89 -14.80
CA GLY A 16 24.42 1.51 -13.84
C GLY A 16 25.74 0.77 -13.72
N ASP A 17 26.60 1.32 -12.90
CA ASP A 17 27.95 0.79 -12.71
C ASP A 17 28.00 -0.34 -11.69
N GLY A 18 26.94 -0.67 -11.03
CA GLY A 18 26.92 -1.63 -9.96
C GLY A 18 26.79 -3.08 -10.41
N GLY A 19 27.73 -3.56 -11.21
CA GLY A 19 27.71 -4.96 -11.64
C GLY A 19 26.58 -5.30 -12.59
N GLY A 20 26.18 -4.38 -13.46
CA GLY A 20 25.11 -4.59 -14.41
C GLY A 20 23.74 -4.21 -13.93
N LEU A 21 23.61 -3.71 -12.71
CA LEU A 21 22.34 -3.21 -12.20
C LEU A 21 22.00 -1.84 -12.82
N PRO A 22 20.74 -1.63 -13.19
CA PRO A 22 20.31 -0.30 -13.65
C PRO A 22 20.47 0.74 -12.56
N GLY A 23 20.68 2.00 -12.96
CA GLY A 23 20.86 3.09 -12.01
C GLY A 23 22.33 3.52 -11.91
N PRO A 24 22.69 4.33 -10.90
CA PRO A 24 21.85 4.71 -9.76
C PRO A 24 20.79 5.76 -10.11
N TYR A 25 19.62 5.61 -9.53
CA TYR A 25 18.53 6.56 -9.73
C TYR A 25 18.37 7.47 -8.51
N PRO A 26 18.03 8.74 -8.70
CA PRO A 26 17.61 9.57 -7.58
C PRO A 26 16.40 8.92 -6.89
N VAL A 27 16.38 8.94 -5.56
CA VAL A 27 15.35 8.22 -4.81
C VAL A 27 13.95 8.72 -5.13
N GLY A 28 13.78 10.04 -5.32
CA GLY A 28 12.48 10.58 -5.65
C GLY A 28 11.96 10.12 -7.00
N ARG A 29 12.83 9.99 -7.96
CA ARG A 29 12.46 9.51 -9.28
C ARG A 29 12.06 8.04 -9.24
N TYR A 30 12.79 7.24 -8.49
CA TYR A 30 12.46 5.84 -8.30
C TYR A 30 11.11 5.68 -7.60
N ALA A 31 10.90 6.44 -6.53
CA ALA A 31 9.66 6.39 -5.78
C ALA A 31 8.46 6.78 -6.64
N ALA A 32 8.60 7.81 -7.46
CA ALA A 32 7.52 8.23 -8.35
C ALA A 32 7.18 7.14 -9.36
N ARG A 33 8.18 6.49 -9.90
CA ARG A 33 7.96 5.41 -10.85
C ARG A 33 7.33 4.18 -10.20
N LEU A 34 7.76 3.87 -9.00
CA LEU A 34 7.16 2.79 -8.22
C LEU A 34 5.69 3.07 -7.94
N ARG A 35 5.37 4.30 -7.58
CA ARG A 35 3.99 4.70 -7.34
C ARG A 35 3.13 4.55 -8.57
N GLU A 36 3.65 4.91 -9.75
CA GLU A 36 2.93 4.70 -11.01
C GLU A 36 2.63 3.23 -11.26
N GLN A 37 3.60 2.37 -11.01
CA GLN A 37 3.39 0.94 -11.19
C GLN A 37 2.34 0.40 -10.23
N LEU A 38 2.33 0.89 -9.00
CA LEU A 38 1.34 0.46 -8.00
C LEU A 38 -0.08 0.88 -8.36
N ARG A 39 -0.25 1.90 -9.18
CA ARG A 39 -1.59 2.33 -9.59
C ARG A 39 -2.33 1.27 -10.41
N SER A 40 -1.62 0.32 -10.99
CA SER A 40 -2.28 -0.78 -11.68
C SER A 40 -3.06 -1.69 -10.73
N PHE A 41 -2.84 -1.57 -9.43
CA PHE A 41 -3.53 -2.33 -8.40
C PHE A 41 -4.63 -1.53 -7.71
N THR A 42 -5.20 -0.55 -8.40
CA THR A 42 -6.28 0.25 -7.82
C THR A 42 -7.58 -0.53 -7.80
N ARG A 43 -8.37 -0.31 -6.75
CA ARG A 43 -9.75 -0.79 -6.64
C ARG A 43 -9.86 -2.30 -6.75
N VAL A 44 -9.15 -2.97 -5.91
CA VAL A 44 -9.24 -4.42 -5.75
C VAL A 44 -10.00 -4.74 -4.47
N GLN A 45 -10.47 -5.96 -4.37
CA GLN A 45 -11.01 -6.49 -3.13
C GLN A 45 -10.03 -7.50 -2.56
N LEU A 46 -9.80 -7.39 -1.26
CA LEU A 46 -8.92 -8.29 -0.55
C LEU A 46 -9.66 -8.88 0.64
N THR A 47 -9.37 -10.12 0.94
CA THR A 47 -9.92 -10.78 2.12
C THR A 47 -8.78 -11.21 3.03
N GLY A 48 -9.04 -11.15 4.32
CA GLY A 48 -8.06 -11.56 5.30
C GLY A 48 -8.53 -11.21 6.70
N GLU A 49 -7.62 -11.42 7.64
CA GLU A 49 -7.85 -11.17 9.05
C GLU A 49 -7.24 -9.85 9.46
N ILE A 50 -7.98 -9.06 10.22
CA ILE A 50 -7.49 -7.80 10.77
C ILE A 50 -6.50 -8.09 11.89
N ALA A 51 -5.39 -7.36 11.91
CA ALA A 51 -4.43 -7.38 12.99
C ALA A 51 -3.93 -5.97 13.28
N ASN A 52 -3.56 -5.73 14.52
CA ASN A 52 -2.96 -4.47 14.96
C ASN A 52 -3.82 -3.25 14.60
N LEU A 53 -5.11 -3.37 14.82
CA LEU A 53 -6.06 -2.30 14.49
C LEU A 53 -5.84 -1.09 15.39
N ARG A 54 -5.71 0.06 14.76
CA ARG A 54 -5.60 1.35 15.43
C ARG A 54 -6.64 2.30 14.85
N PRO A 55 -7.73 2.54 15.58
CA PRO A 55 -8.74 3.51 15.15
C PRO A 55 -8.12 4.88 14.94
N PRO A 56 -8.74 5.74 14.12
CA PRO A 56 -8.15 7.03 13.80
C PRO A 56 -8.18 7.96 15.00
N THR A 57 -6.99 8.46 15.35
CA THR A 57 -6.87 9.54 16.32
C THR A 57 -6.69 10.88 15.63
N ARG A 58 -6.25 10.85 14.37
CA ARG A 58 -6.07 12.03 13.54
C ARG A 58 -6.66 11.78 12.15
N ALA A 59 -5.80 11.61 11.16
CA ALA A 59 -6.24 11.55 9.76
C ALA A 59 -6.63 10.16 9.31
N ARG A 60 -6.04 9.11 9.89
CA ARG A 60 -6.20 7.76 9.35
C ARG A 60 -6.25 6.71 10.44
N ALA A 61 -7.02 5.65 10.17
CA ALA A 61 -6.93 4.39 10.89
C ALA A 61 -5.86 3.52 10.23
N TYR A 62 -5.24 2.67 11.01
CA TYR A 62 -4.21 1.75 10.52
C TYR A 62 -4.51 0.34 11.00
N PHE A 63 -4.23 -0.62 10.15
CA PHE A 63 -4.33 -2.03 10.50
C PHE A 63 -3.49 -2.85 9.53
N GLU A 64 -3.31 -4.13 9.82
CA GLU A 64 -2.77 -5.09 8.87
C GLU A 64 -3.89 -6.01 8.42
N LEU A 65 -3.87 -6.35 7.15
CA LEU A 65 -4.70 -7.42 6.63
C LEU A 65 -3.78 -8.59 6.35
N ARG A 66 -4.08 -9.76 6.90
CA ARG A 66 -3.17 -10.89 6.79
C ARG A 66 -3.91 -12.21 6.62
N ASP A 67 -3.20 -13.17 6.06
CA ASP A 67 -3.62 -14.55 5.97
C ASP A 67 -2.39 -15.45 6.20
N ALA A 68 -2.52 -16.74 5.88
CA ALA A 68 -1.43 -17.69 6.10
C ALA A 68 -0.20 -17.39 5.26
N ASP A 69 -0.35 -16.69 4.16
CA ASP A 69 0.71 -16.49 3.19
C ASP A 69 1.33 -15.10 3.21
N GLY A 70 0.70 -14.15 3.84
CA GLY A 70 1.24 -12.80 3.82
C GLY A 70 0.47 -11.81 4.66
N ALA A 71 1.03 -10.61 4.76
CA ALA A 71 0.43 -9.50 5.49
C ALA A 71 0.65 -8.21 4.72
N LEU A 72 -0.34 -7.34 4.75
CA LEU A 72 -0.28 -6.07 4.06
C LEU A 72 -0.71 -4.96 4.99
N PRO A 73 0.14 -3.95 5.21
CA PRO A 73 -0.27 -2.78 5.99
C PRO A 73 -1.33 -2.00 5.23
N CYS A 74 -2.34 -1.57 5.95
CA CYS A 74 -3.46 -0.85 5.37
C CYS A 74 -3.71 0.45 6.13
N ALA A 75 -4.23 1.44 5.42
CA ALA A 75 -4.64 2.70 6.02
C ALA A 75 -6.01 3.08 5.46
N MET A 76 -6.84 3.65 6.30
CA MET A 76 -8.16 4.12 5.91
C MET A 76 -8.32 5.56 6.38
N TRP A 77 -8.75 6.43 5.48
CA TRP A 77 -9.02 7.82 5.86
C TRP A 77 -10.08 7.89 6.93
N ARG A 78 -9.96 8.88 7.81
CA ARG A 78 -10.90 9.07 8.90
C ARG A 78 -12.33 9.22 8.40
N ASN A 79 -12.53 9.93 7.31
CA ASN A 79 -13.86 10.11 6.74
C ASN A 79 -14.50 8.78 6.33
N ASP A 80 -13.71 7.91 5.72
CA ASP A 80 -14.18 6.59 5.32
C ASP A 80 -14.45 5.72 6.54
N TRP A 81 -13.62 5.82 7.56
CA TRP A 81 -13.84 5.12 8.82
C TRP A 81 -15.16 5.54 9.46
N GLU A 82 -15.43 6.84 9.46
CA GLU A 82 -16.66 7.38 10.06
C GLU A 82 -17.90 6.94 9.29
N ARG A 83 -17.79 6.71 7.99
CA ARG A 83 -18.89 6.21 7.17
C ARG A 83 -19.29 4.78 7.52
N LEU A 84 -18.42 4.04 8.18
CA LEU A 84 -18.77 2.69 8.63
C LEU A 84 -19.81 2.72 9.75
N GLY A 85 -19.92 3.84 10.45
CA GLY A 85 -20.89 3.97 11.53
C GLY A 85 -20.67 2.97 12.63
N THR A 86 -21.74 2.26 13.01
CA THR A 86 -21.64 1.27 14.07
C THR A 86 -20.78 0.08 13.71
N LEU A 87 -20.56 -0.17 12.42
CA LEU A 87 -19.67 -1.24 12.00
C LEU A 87 -18.25 -1.00 12.49
N ALA A 88 -17.81 0.25 12.52
CA ALA A 88 -16.46 0.58 13.00
C ALA A 88 -16.25 0.13 14.45
N ASP A 89 -17.28 0.23 15.27
CA ASP A 89 -17.20 -0.14 16.68
C ASP A 89 -17.05 -1.65 16.88
N SER A 90 -17.48 -2.42 15.90
CA SER A 90 -17.40 -3.88 15.99
C SER A 90 -16.12 -4.45 15.39
N LEU A 91 -15.35 -3.65 14.70
CA LEU A 91 -14.10 -4.13 14.10
C LEU A 91 -13.05 -4.40 15.18
N ALA A 92 -12.40 -5.53 15.07
CA ALA A 92 -11.43 -5.97 16.06
C ALA A 92 -10.40 -6.90 15.42
N ASP A 93 -9.25 -6.99 16.07
CA ASP A 93 -8.23 -7.94 15.67
C ASP A 93 -8.79 -9.36 15.66
N GLY A 94 -8.39 -10.14 14.69
CA GLY A 94 -8.85 -11.50 14.51
C GLY A 94 -10.08 -11.64 13.62
N MET A 95 -10.68 -10.54 13.22
CA MET A 95 -11.88 -10.53 12.41
C MET A 95 -11.56 -10.77 10.95
N GLU A 96 -12.30 -11.68 10.30
CA GLU A 96 -12.21 -11.87 8.86
C GLU A 96 -13.02 -10.81 8.15
N VAL A 97 -12.42 -10.15 7.19
CA VAL A 97 -13.09 -9.07 6.45
C VAL A 97 -12.79 -9.15 4.96
N VAL A 98 -13.62 -8.48 4.19
CA VAL A 98 -13.34 -8.16 2.79
C VAL A 98 -13.24 -6.65 2.72
N ILE A 99 -12.14 -6.15 2.19
CA ILE A 99 -11.94 -4.72 2.03
C ILE A 99 -11.77 -4.39 0.56
N ALA A 100 -12.19 -3.19 0.19
CA ALA A 100 -11.97 -2.66 -1.14
C ALA A 100 -11.00 -1.50 -1.05
N GLY A 101 -10.04 -1.45 -1.94
CA GLY A 101 -9.07 -0.38 -1.91
C GLY A 101 -8.03 -0.52 -2.99
N GLY A 102 -7.01 0.28 -2.91
CA GLY A 102 -5.93 0.29 -3.87
C GLY A 102 -4.58 0.36 -3.19
N CYS A 103 -3.56 0.13 -3.98
CA CYS A 103 -2.19 0.21 -3.54
C CYS A 103 -1.64 1.61 -3.79
N ASP A 104 -0.96 2.17 -2.81
CA ASP A 104 -0.31 3.45 -3.00
C ASP A 104 0.93 3.52 -2.10
N TYR A 105 1.78 4.45 -2.43
CA TYR A 105 2.99 4.69 -1.68
C TYR A 105 3.13 6.20 -1.45
N TYR A 106 3.17 6.59 -0.19
CA TYR A 106 3.29 8.00 0.17
C TYR A 106 4.73 8.33 0.47
N ALA A 107 5.46 8.74 -0.57
CA ALA A 107 6.84 9.16 -0.40
C ALA A 107 6.96 10.32 0.58
N LEU A 108 5.98 11.21 0.58
CA LEU A 108 5.98 12.37 1.44
C LEU A 108 5.83 12.05 2.92
N SER A 109 5.28 10.88 3.25
CA SER A 109 5.16 10.50 4.64
C SER A 109 6.51 10.36 5.33
N LEU A 110 7.55 10.15 4.56
CA LEU A 110 8.91 10.06 5.08
C LEU A 110 9.45 11.41 5.53
N ILE A 111 8.89 12.48 5.01
CA ILE A 111 9.34 13.83 5.31
C ILE A 111 8.75 14.33 6.62
N HIS A 112 7.63 13.79 7.00
CA HIS A 112 6.88 14.25 8.16
C HIS A 112 7.25 13.54 9.45
N ILE A 113 8.35 12.90 9.45
CA ILE A 113 8.82 12.17 10.61
C ILE A 113 9.34 13.10 11.72
#